data_5fb9ad5e64c96f31effe0e849568d72b
#
_entry.id   5fb9ad5e64c96f31effe0e849568d72b
#
_cell.length_a   1.000
_cell.length_b   1.000
_cell.length_c   1.000
_cell.angle_alpha   90.00
_cell.angle_beta   90.00
_cell.angle_gamma   90.00
#
_symmetry.space_group_name_H-M   'P 1'
#
loop_
_entity.id
_entity.type
_entity.pdbx_description
1 polymer ?
#
loop_
_entity_poly.entity_id
_entity_poly.type
_entity_poly.pdbx_seq_one_letter_code
_entity_poly.pdbx_strand_id
1 'polypeptide(L)'
;IPRFLGALLDYYKDPAALSADTAFTLLDAIRYLPQQYYGEKTRGALIEFAAYFVAQGELRLTIAALEFLREAQRSLPKGHPQMGRIVAIVRSMQPEALTAIFLKYKILSRAGVKDPALEQTLYHMDITSEVFLDNLKTATPWIVKVAGVELLRDQVEHGLDAHILHIAAHFSNLVKVSERVVVRHTAGDALVRTLSLLRRDQRNEVVVELGKGLEMGQYEISKYIPQYLGQAALYLHPSELDEQVLWLRGLLASPSDSAVSGALNTIGVLLENYPAYLERFPQPYSAFEHRRQELLGLLLQGLAHYREAVRQEALLVIGKLLFESRELSLGEKSRLFALCYRKLLFLILESADQSRLTFFYRAAALAHINRFIALHRLDHGPFSFPPPRKIAFFPGTFDPFTLSHKGIVQAIRDLGFEVYLAVDEFSWSKKAQPHLIRRQIVNLSVAGDFHVHLFPDDIPVNIANPDDLHRLSQLFPDQELYIVAGSDVVANASCYKAPPRPWSIHGMNHVIFRRAGEKPLPKKLPIT
;
A
#
# COMPACT_ATOMS: atom_id res chain seq x y z
N ILE A 1 2.93 -25.45 -25.40
CA ILE A 1 2.22 -24.33 -26.06
C ILE A 1 2.12 -24.54 -27.56
N PRO A 2 3.21 -24.75 -28.38
CA PRO A 2 3.10 -24.89 -29.84
C PRO A 2 2.20 -26.05 -30.30
N ARG A 3 2.26 -27.21 -29.66
CA ARG A 3 1.41 -28.37 -29.96
C ARG A 3 -0.07 -28.12 -29.65
N PHE A 4 -0.36 -27.47 -28.55
CA PHE A 4 -1.71 -27.06 -28.15
C PHE A 4 -2.31 -26.08 -29.16
N LEU A 5 -1.56 -25.06 -29.53
CA LEU A 5 -2.00 -24.07 -30.52
C LEU A 5 -2.17 -24.67 -31.93
N GLY A 6 -1.30 -25.61 -32.33
CA GLY A 6 -1.46 -26.35 -33.58
C GLY A 6 -2.77 -27.14 -33.59
N ALA A 7 -3.05 -27.90 -32.53
CA ALA A 7 -4.30 -28.64 -32.39
C ALA A 7 -5.54 -27.73 -32.35
N LEU A 8 -5.42 -26.57 -31.67
CA LEU A 8 -6.50 -25.57 -31.62
C LEU A 8 -6.81 -25.01 -33.01
N LEU A 9 -5.77 -24.63 -33.77
CA LEU A 9 -5.92 -24.14 -35.14
C LEU A 9 -6.46 -25.23 -36.09
N ASP A 10 -6.05 -26.49 -35.92
CA ASP A 10 -6.58 -27.62 -36.70
C ASP A 10 -8.05 -27.89 -36.38
N TYR A 11 -8.47 -27.69 -35.15
CA TYR A 11 -9.87 -27.82 -34.73
C TYR A 11 -10.75 -26.69 -35.27
N TYR A 12 -10.23 -25.45 -35.31
CA TYR A 12 -10.93 -24.24 -35.76
C TYR A 12 -10.47 -23.78 -37.17
N LYS A 13 -10.33 -24.70 -38.10
CA LYS A 13 -9.81 -24.43 -39.47
C LYS A 13 -10.58 -23.39 -40.24
N ASP A 14 -11.89 -23.29 -40.01
CA ASP A 14 -12.77 -22.33 -40.68
C ASP A 14 -13.19 -21.21 -39.70
N PRO A 15 -12.56 -20.03 -39.76
CA PRO A 15 -12.96 -18.89 -38.94
C PRO A 15 -14.42 -18.45 -39.18
N ALA A 16 -14.98 -18.71 -40.38
CA ALA A 16 -16.33 -18.32 -40.72
C ALA A 16 -17.40 -19.16 -39.98
N ALA A 17 -17.04 -20.36 -39.55
CA ALA A 17 -17.94 -21.27 -38.81
C ALA A 17 -18.00 -20.92 -37.28
N LEU A 18 -17.14 -20.02 -36.80
CA LEU A 18 -17.09 -19.68 -35.38
C LEU A 18 -18.18 -18.69 -34.99
N SER A 19 -18.79 -18.89 -33.82
CA SER A 19 -19.58 -17.83 -33.20
C SER A 19 -18.69 -16.66 -32.81
N ALA A 20 -19.26 -15.45 -32.78
CA ALA A 20 -18.53 -14.24 -32.36
C ALA A 20 -17.88 -14.37 -30.98
N ASP A 21 -18.55 -15.02 -30.02
CA ASP A 21 -18.04 -15.24 -28.67
C ASP A 21 -16.88 -16.23 -28.63
N THR A 22 -16.95 -17.31 -29.43
CA THR A 22 -15.83 -18.26 -29.54
C THR A 22 -14.62 -17.61 -30.19
N ALA A 23 -14.84 -16.89 -31.30
CA ALA A 23 -13.77 -16.15 -31.99
C ALA A 23 -13.10 -15.12 -31.08
N PHE A 24 -13.90 -14.35 -30.32
CA PHE A 24 -13.37 -13.38 -29.35
C PHE A 24 -12.54 -14.07 -28.28
N THR A 25 -13.04 -15.15 -27.69
CA THR A 25 -12.32 -15.90 -26.64
C THR A 25 -10.98 -16.43 -27.14
N LEU A 26 -10.92 -16.90 -28.37
CA LEU A 26 -9.69 -17.38 -29.00
C LEU A 26 -8.69 -16.22 -29.23
N LEU A 27 -9.15 -15.13 -29.83
CA LEU A 27 -8.32 -13.95 -30.10
C LEU A 27 -7.76 -13.38 -28.79
N ASP A 28 -8.59 -13.30 -27.74
CA ASP A 28 -8.17 -12.82 -26.43
C ASP A 28 -7.15 -13.77 -25.77
N ALA A 29 -7.36 -15.08 -25.84
CA ALA A 29 -6.45 -16.08 -25.31
C ALA A 29 -5.08 -16.05 -26.00
N ILE A 30 -5.03 -16.03 -27.34
CA ILE A 30 -3.78 -16.07 -28.09
C ILE A 30 -2.95 -14.79 -27.92
N ARG A 31 -3.58 -13.65 -27.67
CA ARG A 31 -2.87 -12.40 -27.44
C ARG A 31 -2.10 -12.37 -26.10
N TYR A 32 -2.60 -13.06 -25.05
CA TYR A 32 -1.94 -13.18 -23.75
C TYR A 32 -0.85 -14.24 -23.69
N LEU A 33 -0.82 -15.17 -24.64
CA LEU A 33 0.23 -16.17 -24.69
C LEU A 33 1.56 -15.56 -25.16
N PRO A 34 2.70 -15.92 -24.55
CA PRO A 34 3.98 -15.35 -24.91
C PRO A 34 4.35 -15.64 -26.37
N GLN A 35 4.39 -14.63 -27.20
CA GLN A 35 4.58 -14.70 -28.66
C GLN A 35 5.91 -15.35 -29.07
N GLN A 36 6.94 -15.28 -28.21
CA GLN A 36 8.26 -15.87 -28.43
C GLN A 36 8.23 -17.41 -28.55
N TYR A 37 7.21 -18.04 -28.00
CA TYR A 37 7.05 -19.50 -28.05
C TYR A 37 6.29 -19.99 -29.28
N TYR A 38 5.84 -19.09 -30.15
CA TYR A 38 5.18 -19.47 -31.39
C TYR A 38 6.21 -19.81 -32.46
N GLY A 39 6.13 -21.02 -33.01
CA GLY A 39 6.89 -21.35 -34.22
C GLY A 39 6.41 -20.48 -35.40
N GLU A 40 7.28 -20.27 -36.37
CA GLU A 40 7.00 -19.37 -37.52
C GLU A 40 5.74 -19.75 -38.28
N LYS A 41 5.53 -21.04 -38.53
CA LYS A 41 4.33 -21.57 -39.20
C LYS A 41 3.06 -21.31 -38.39
N THR A 42 3.10 -21.55 -37.08
CA THR A 42 1.95 -21.35 -36.18
C THR A 42 1.61 -19.85 -36.09
N ARG A 43 2.62 -18.97 -35.96
CA ARG A 43 2.43 -17.53 -35.93
C ARG A 43 1.83 -17.03 -37.24
N GLY A 44 2.30 -17.54 -38.41
CA GLY A 44 1.71 -17.22 -39.71
C GLY A 44 0.23 -17.59 -39.78
N ALA A 45 -0.14 -18.79 -39.36
CA ALA A 45 -1.54 -19.24 -39.33
C ALA A 45 -2.42 -18.37 -38.40
N LEU A 46 -1.89 -17.96 -37.22
CA LEU A 46 -2.61 -17.07 -36.31
C LEU A 46 -2.78 -15.66 -36.87
N ILE A 47 -1.79 -15.16 -37.62
CA ILE A 47 -1.90 -13.87 -38.34
C ILE A 47 -3.01 -13.92 -39.36
N GLU A 48 -3.12 -14.98 -40.15
CA GLU A 48 -4.21 -15.16 -41.13
C GLU A 48 -5.57 -15.33 -40.45
N PHE A 49 -5.63 -16.06 -39.34
CA PHE A 49 -6.82 -16.16 -38.50
C PHE A 49 -7.29 -14.79 -38.02
N ALA A 50 -6.40 -13.96 -37.49
CA ALA A 50 -6.71 -12.58 -37.06
C ALA A 50 -7.11 -11.70 -38.26
N ALA A 51 -6.46 -11.85 -39.41
CA ALA A 51 -6.77 -11.10 -40.63
C ALA A 51 -8.23 -11.28 -41.07
N TYR A 52 -8.79 -12.50 -40.95
CA TYR A 52 -10.19 -12.76 -41.25
C TYR A 52 -11.11 -11.83 -40.43
N PHE A 53 -10.91 -11.70 -39.12
CA PHE A 53 -11.75 -10.89 -38.23
C PHE A 53 -11.54 -9.39 -38.41
N VAL A 54 -10.36 -8.96 -38.82
CA VAL A 54 -10.13 -7.56 -39.22
C VAL A 54 -11.02 -7.18 -40.42
N ALA A 55 -11.24 -8.11 -41.35
CA ALA A 55 -12.04 -7.87 -42.54
C ALA A 55 -13.58 -7.95 -42.31
N GLN A 56 -14.05 -8.57 -41.23
CA GLN A 56 -15.49 -8.75 -40.96
C GLN A 56 -16.20 -7.49 -40.46
N GLY A 57 -15.47 -6.52 -39.85
CA GLY A 57 -16.02 -5.25 -39.41
C GLY A 57 -16.79 -5.27 -38.07
N GLU A 58 -16.95 -6.39 -37.37
CA GLU A 58 -17.47 -6.41 -36.01
C GLU A 58 -16.43 -5.82 -35.06
N LEU A 59 -16.75 -4.68 -34.45
CA LEU A 59 -15.79 -3.87 -33.70
C LEU A 59 -15.04 -4.66 -32.61
N ARG A 60 -15.73 -5.47 -31.81
CA ARG A 60 -15.13 -6.27 -30.73
C ARG A 60 -14.07 -7.24 -31.26
N LEU A 61 -14.38 -7.94 -32.34
CA LEU A 61 -13.47 -8.89 -32.98
C LEU A 61 -12.34 -8.19 -33.72
N THR A 62 -12.63 -7.09 -34.39
CA THR A 62 -11.62 -6.25 -35.05
C THR A 62 -10.59 -5.73 -34.05
N ILE A 63 -11.02 -5.19 -32.88
CA ILE A 63 -10.10 -4.72 -31.83
C ILE A 63 -9.28 -5.88 -31.26
N ALA A 64 -9.89 -7.03 -30.97
CA ALA A 64 -9.16 -8.20 -30.45
C ALA A 64 -8.12 -8.72 -31.47
N ALA A 65 -8.45 -8.76 -32.73
CA ALA A 65 -7.55 -9.15 -33.81
C ALA A 65 -6.40 -8.16 -33.99
N LEU A 66 -6.67 -6.85 -33.96
CA LEU A 66 -5.64 -5.80 -34.05
C LEU A 66 -4.70 -5.83 -32.85
N GLU A 67 -5.21 -6.05 -31.63
CA GLU A 67 -4.39 -6.23 -30.43
C GLU A 67 -3.45 -7.44 -30.55
N PHE A 68 -3.96 -8.58 -31.04
CA PHE A 68 -3.12 -9.73 -31.32
C PHE A 68 -2.05 -9.42 -32.37
N LEU A 69 -2.39 -8.78 -33.48
CA LEU A 69 -1.44 -8.39 -34.53
C LEU A 69 -0.39 -7.42 -34.01
N ARG A 70 -0.76 -6.47 -33.13
CA ARG A 70 0.15 -5.55 -32.45
C ARG A 70 1.17 -6.28 -31.57
N GLU A 71 0.71 -7.25 -30.78
CA GLU A 71 1.61 -8.07 -29.94
C GLU A 71 2.50 -9.01 -30.78
N ALA A 72 1.96 -9.61 -31.83
CA ALA A 72 2.76 -10.40 -32.78
C ALA A 72 3.86 -9.55 -33.43
N GLN A 73 3.54 -8.33 -33.86
CA GLN A 73 4.50 -7.38 -34.43
C GLN A 73 5.60 -7.00 -33.42
N ARG A 74 5.24 -6.81 -32.14
CA ARG A 74 6.21 -6.47 -31.07
C ARG A 74 7.24 -7.56 -30.85
N SER A 75 6.85 -8.81 -31.03
CA SER A 75 7.72 -9.98 -30.84
C SER A 75 8.63 -10.28 -32.02
N LEU A 76 8.41 -9.65 -33.17
CA LEU A 76 9.17 -9.89 -34.39
C LEU A 76 10.38 -8.94 -34.51
N PRO A 77 11.54 -9.42 -34.97
CA PRO A 77 12.67 -8.55 -35.32
C PRO A 77 12.33 -7.66 -36.52
N LYS A 78 12.99 -6.50 -36.60
CA LYS A 78 12.83 -5.58 -37.73
C LYS A 78 13.18 -6.29 -39.05
N GLY A 79 12.32 -6.12 -40.08
CA GLY A 79 12.52 -6.73 -41.40
C GLY A 79 12.02 -8.17 -41.54
N HIS A 80 11.41 -8.75 -40.51
CA HIS A 80 10.84 -10.10 -40.59
C HIS A 80 9.68 -10.16 -41.62
N PRO A 81 9.58 -11.20 -42.49
CA PRO A 81 8.56 -11.28 -43.54
C PRO A 81 7.12 -11.18 -43.03
N GLN A 82 6.83 -11.77 -41.87
CA GLN A 82 5.49 -11.70 -41.23
C GLN A 82 5.13 -10.27 -40.79
N MET A 83 6.10 -9.40 -40.51
CA MET A 83 5.83 -7.98 -40.24
C MET A 83 5.24 -7.29 -41.49
N GLY A 84 5.79 -7.55 -42.67
CA GLY A 84 5.24 -7.07 -43.94
C GLY A 84 3.80 -7.55 -44.17
N ARG A 85 3.51 -8.79 -43.81
CA ARG A 85 2.14 -9.36 -43.90
C ARG A 85 1.18 -8.64 -42.94
N ILE A 86 1.55 -8.43 -41.68
CA ILE A 86 0.73 -7.67 -40.71
C ILE A 86 0.45 -6.26 -41.24
N VAL A 87 1.47 -5.57 -41.74
CA VAL A 87 1.33 -4.22 -42.33
C VAL A 87 0.36 -4.23 -43.50
N ALA A 88 0.43 -5.22 -44.39
CA ALA A 88 -0.47 -5.33 -45.55
C ALA A 88 -1.93 -5.51 -45.13
N ILE A 89 -2.20 -6.40 -44.15
CA ILE A 89 -3.54 -6.62 -43.58
C ILE A 89 -4.10 -5.32 -43.01
N VAL A 90 -3.33 -4.66 -42.15
CA VAL A 90 -3.78 -3.45 -41.45
C VAL A 90 -3.92 -2.26 -42.39
N ARG A 91 -3.10 -2.17 -43.44
CA ARG A 91 -3.18 -1.10 -44.46
C ARG A 91 -4.45 -1.18 -45.30
N SER A 92 -4.91 -2.38 -45.61
CA SER A 92 -6.11 -2.61 -46.43
C SER A 92 -7.42 -2.28 -45.75
N MET A 93 -7.45 -2.26 -44.40
CA MET A 93 -8.67 -1.98 -43.63
C MET A 93 -9.06 -0.49 -43.70
N GLN A 94 -10.35 -0.21 -43.63
CA GLN A 94 -10.96 1.12 -43.55
C GLN A 94 -11.84 1.21 -42.30
N PRO A 95 -11.24 1.45 -41.10
CA PRO A 95 -12.00 1.50 -39.87
C PRO A 95 -12.74 2.82 -39.72
N GLU A 96 -13.94 2.76 -39.16
CA GLU A 96 -14.72 3.96 -38.78
C GLU A 96 -14.53 4.31 -37.30
N ALA A 97 -14.42 3.30 -36.43
CA ALA A 97 -14.29 3.51 -35.00
C ALA A 97 -12.89 4.03 -34.62
N LEU A 98 -12.85 5.08 -33.78
CA LEU A 98 -11.61 5.74 -33.34
C LEU A 98 -10.61 4.78 -32.70
N THR A 99 -11.06 3.81 -31.94
CA THR A 99 -10.20 2.79 -31.32
C THR A 99 -9.53 1.87 -32.35
N ALA A 100 -10.24 1.52 -33.43
CA ALA A 100 -9.68 0.74 -34.53
C ALA A 100 -8.72 1.57 -35.39
N ILE A 101 -9.04 2.86 -35.64
CA ILE A 101 -8.15 3.84 -36.27
C ILE A 101 -6.85 3.96 -35.47
N PHE A 102 -6.94 4.08 -34.16
CA PHE A 102 -5.79 4.17 -33.26
C PHE A 102 -4.88 2.94 -33.35
N LEU A 103 -5.44 1.73 -33.23
CA LEU A 103 -4.65 0.51 -33.33
C LEU A 103 -4.00 0.34 -34.71
N LYS A 104 -4.72 0.66 -35.79
CA LYS A 104 -4.17 0.73 -37.15
C LYS A 104 -2.95 1.67 -37.19
N TYR A 105 -3.09 2.89 -36.69
CA TYR A 105 -2.00 3.86 -36.63
C TYR A 105 -0.79 3.33 -35.83
N LYS A 106 -1.00 2.74 -34.66
CA LYS A 106 0.10 2.22 -33.82
C LYS A 106 0.87 1.08 -34.52
N ILE A 107 0.20 0.20 -35.24
CA ILE A 107 0.83 -0.89 -35.99
C ILE A 107 1.63 -0.32 -37.18
N LEU A 108 1.05 0.59 -37.96
CA LEU A 108 1.71 1.20 -39.10
C LEU A 108 2.91 2.06 -38.71
N SER A 109 2.76 2.92 -37.72
CA SER A 109 3.82 3.76 -37.18
C SER A 109 5.01 2.95 -36.68
N ARG A 110 4.78 1.85 -35.97
CA ARG A 110 5.86 0.96 -35.52
C ARG A 110 6.63 0.32 -36.69
N ALA A 111 5.98 0.09 -37.79
CA ALA A 111 6.61 -0.43 -39.02
C ALA A 111 7.31 0.67 -39.84
N GLY A 112 7.29 1.93 -39.39
CA GLY A 112 7.84 3.08 -40.11
C GLY A 112 6.96 3.59 -41.26
N VAL A 113 5.70 3.16 -41.31
CA VAL A 113 4.73 3.63 -42.32
C VAL A 113 4.02 4.86 -41.77
N LYS A 114 4.21 6.00 -42.43
CA LYS A 114 3.52 7.26 -42.11
C LYS A 114 2.16 7.30 -42.77
N ASP A 115 1.13 7.69 -42.01
CA ASP A 115 -0.22 7.94 -42.49
C ASP A 115 -0.74 9.26 -41.90
N PRO A 116 -0.54 10.39 -42.66
CA PRO A 116 -0.92 11.72 -42.17
C PRO A 116 -2.43 11.87 -41.90
N ALA A 117 -3.28 11.11 -42.59
CA ALA A 117 -4.72 11.20 -42.40
C ALA A 117 -5.14 10.59 -41.03
N LEU A 118 -4.55 9.44 -40.65
CA LEU A 118 -4.76 8.84 -39.35
C LEU A 118 -4.21 9.74 -38.21
N GLU A 119 -3.03 10.34 -38.42
CA GLU A 119 -2.41 11.25 -37.47
C GLU A 119 -3.27 12.50 -37.26
N GLN A 120 -3.79 13.10 -38.34
CA GLN A 120 -4.72 14.22 -38.30
C GLN A 120 -5.97 13.89 -37.47
N THR A 121 -6.59 12.72 -37.72
CA THR A 121 -7.79 12.28 -36.99
C THR A 121 -7.53 12.09 -35.49
N LEU A 122 -6.41 11.45 -35.11
CA LEU A 122 -6.15 11.06 -33.76
C LEU A 122 -5.61 12.19 -32.86
N TYR A 123 -4.84 13.13 -33.43
CA TYR A 123 -4.11 14.11 -32.62
C TYR A 123 -4.43 15.58 -32.94
N HIS A 124 -5.15 15.85 -34.03
CA HIS A 124 -5.49 17.23 -34.45
C HIS A 124 -7.00 17.49 -34.52
N MET A 125 -7.82 16.47 -34.23
CA MET A 125 -9.27 16.63 -34.07
C MET A 125 -9.66 16.43 -32.60
N ASP A 126 -10.71 17.11 -32.13
CA ASP A 126 -11.27 16.87 -30.78
C ASP A 126 -12.16 15.64 -30.80
N ILE A 127 -11.58 14.51 -30.44
CA ILE A 127 -12.26 13.21 -30.33
C ILE A 127 -12.51 12.79 -28.88
N THR A 128 -12.08 13.60 -27.92
CA THR A 128 -12.07 13.27 -26.48
C THR A 128 -13.46 12.92 -25.96
N SER A 129 -14.46 13.74 -26.30
CA SER A 129 -15.84 13.52 -25.85
C SER A 129 -16.46 12.24 -26.40
N GLU A 130 -16.17 11.88 -27.65
CA GLU A 130 -16.64 10.64 -28.28
C GLU A 130 -16.07 9.41 -27.58
N VAL A 131 -14.77 9.38 -27.30
CA VAL A 131 -14.10 8.30 -26.59
C VAL A 131 -14.61 8.19 -25.15
N PHE A 132 -14.89 9.30 -24.47
CA PHE A 132 -15.49 9.30 -23.13
C PHE A 132 -16.86 8.64 -23.14
N LEU A 133 -17.73 9.02 -24.08
CA LEU A 133 -19.06 8.46 -24.20
C LEU A 133 -19.01 6.95 -24.47
N ASP A 134 -18.13 6.51 -25.34
CA ASP A 134 -17.98 5.09 -25.65
C ASP A 134 -17.47 4.29 -24.43
N ASN A 135 -16.54 4.84 -23.65
CA ASN A 135 -16.05 4.20 -22.43
C ASN A 135 -17.11 4.09 -21.34
N LEU A 136 -18.09 5.01 -21.29
CA LEU A 136 -19.14 5.01 -20.27
C LEU A 136 -20.35 4.17 -20.66
N LYS A 137 -20.62 3.94 -21.96
CA LYS A 137 -21.73 3.11 -22.41
C LYS A 137 -21.57 1.67 -21.91
N THR A 138 -22.61 1.12 -21.28
CA THR A 138 -22.62 -0.28 -20.83
C THR A 138 -22.52 -1.25 -22.00
N ALA A 139 -23.12 -0.91 -23.14
CA ALA A 139 -23.11 -1.74 -24.35
C ALA A 139 -21.73 -1.84 -25.01
N THR A 140 -20.79 -0.93 -24.74
CA THR A 140 -19.45 -0.96 -25.33
C THR A 140 -18.65 -2.12 -24.76
N PRO A 141 -18.10 -3.02 -25.59
CA PRO A 141 -17.29 -4.14 -25.15
C PRO A 141 -16.05 -3.66 -24.37
N TRP A 142 -15.68 -4.39 -23.33
CA TRP A 142 -14.56 -3.99 -22.45
C TRP A 142 -13.23 -3.80 -23.20
N ILE A 143 -12.97 -4.61 -24.25
CA ILE A 143 -11.73 -4.48 -25.03
C ILE A 143 -11.69 -3.17 -25.82
N VAL A 144 -12.82 -2.67 -26.25
CA VAL A 144 -12.95 -1.36 -26.93
C VAL A 144 -12.69 -0.25 -25.90
N LYS A 145 -13.21 -0.39 -24.67
CA LYS A 145 -12.93 0.55 -23.57
C LYS A 145 -11.43 0.61 -23.23
N VAL A 146 -10.75 -0.53 -23.18
CA VAL A 146 -9.30 -0.59 -22.98
C VAL A 146 -8.56 0.15 -24.08
N ALA A 147 -8.89 -0.09 -25.34
CA ALA A 147 -8.29 0.62 -26.48
C ALA A 147 -8.58 2.14 -26.43
N GLY A 148 -9.78 2.52 -25.99
CA GLY A 148 -10.14 3.93 -25.78
C GLY A 148 -9.32 4.61 -24.68
N VAL A 149 -9.07 3.92 -23.56
CA VAL A 149 -8.18 4.42 -22.51
C VAL A 149 -6.74 4.57 -23.02
N GLU A 150 -6.24 3.61 -23.79
CA GLU A 150 -4.91 3.70 -24.40
C GLU A 150 -4.81 4.85 -25.40
N LEU A 151 -5.84 5.09 -26.20
CA LEU A 151 -5.92 6.22 -27.13
C LEU A 151 -5.85 7.56 -26.39
N LEU A 152 -6.67 7.75 -25.34
CA LEU A 152 -6.66 9.00 -24.54
C LEU A 152 -5.29 9.22 -23.87
N ARG A 153 -4.68 8.18 -23.33
CA ARG A 153 -3.34 8.27 -22.76
C ARG A 153 -2.32 8.69 -23.82
N ASP A 154 -2.36 8.09 -25.01
CA ASP A 154 -1.46 8.39 -26.12
C ASP A 154 -1.63 9.84 -26.60
N GLN A 155 -2.85 10.36 -26.64
CA GLN A 155 -3.12 11.78 -26.94
C GLN A 155 -2.45 12.71 -25.92
N VAL A 156 -2.54 12.41 -24.64
CA VAL A 156 -1.88 13.18 -23.57
C VAL A 156 -0.36 13.14 -23.72
N GLU A 157 0.21 11.98 -24.02
CA GLU A 157 1.66 11.82 -24.26
C GLU A 157 2.13 12.58 -25.51
N HIS A 158 1.25 12.87 -26.47
CA HIS A 158 1.54 13.68 -27.67
C HIS A 158 1.27 15.19 -27.51
N GLY A 159 0.97 15.66 -26.28
CA GLY A 159 0.90 17.07 -25.95
C GLY A 159 -0.48 17.71 -26.14
N LEU A 160 -1.57 16.96 -26.09
CA LEU A 160 -2.94 17.50 -26.05
C LEU A 160 -3.25 18.09 -24.66
N ASP A 161 -2.66 19.25 -24.35
CA ASP A 161 -2.76 19.87 -23.02
C ASP A 161 -4.16 20.38 -22.68
N ALA A 162 -4.99 20.71 -23.67
CA ALA A 162 -6.28 21.37 -23.45
C ALA A 162 -7.28 20.52 -22.63
N HIS A 163 -7.21 19.20 -22.70
CA HIS A 163 -8.17 18.29 -22.08
C HIS A 163 -7.56 17.37 -21.02
N ILE A 164 -6.29 17.55 -20.67
CA ILE A 164 -5.53 16.63 -19.80
C ILE A 164 -6.20 16.39 -18.45
N LEU A 165 -6.76 17.43 -17.82
CA LEU A 165 -7.49 17.30 -16.55
C LEU A 165 -8.77 16.47 -16.71
N HIS A 166 -9.54 16.71 -17.78
CA HIS A 166 -10.75 15.94 -18.05
C HIS A 166 -10.44 14.47 -18.35
N ILE A 167 -9.35 14.19 -19.06
CA ILE A 167 -8.88 12.83 -19.32
C ILE A 167 -8.47 12.16 -18.00
N ALA A 168 -7.73 12.83 -17.14
CA ALA A 168 -7.36 12.31 -15.82
C ALA A 168 -8.58 12.04 -14.94
N ALA A 169 -9.56 12.93 -14.92
CA ALA A 169 -10.82 12.75 -14.20
C ALA A 169 -11.62 11.55 -14.77
N HIS A 170 -11.63 11.39 -16.09
CA HIS A 170 -12.26 10.23 -16.73
C HIS A 170 -11.58 8.91 -16.31
N PHE A 171 -10.26 8.85 -16.30
CA PHE A 171 -9.53 7.66 -15.81
C PHE A 171 -9.85 7.37 -14.34
N SER A 172 -9.87 8.40 -13.48
CA SER A 172 -10.28 8.26 -12.09
C SER A 172 -11.69 7.66 -11.96
N ASN A 173 -12.63 8.12 -12.79
CA ASN A 173 -13.97 7.56 -12.82
C ASN A 173 -14.00 6.09 -13.25
N LEU A 174 -13.26 5.72 -14.30
CA LEU A 174 -13.21 4.33 -14.76
C LEU A 174 -12.61 3.39 -13.69
N VAL A 175 -11.63 3.84 -12.92
CA VAL A 175 -11.11 3.08 -11.75
C VAL A 175 -12.21 2.81 -10.74
N LYS A 176 -13.09 3.78 -10.49
CA LYS A 176 -14.18 3.67 -9.50
C LYS A 176 -15.34 2.82 -10.00
N VAL A 177 -15.80 3.04 -11.24
CA VAL A 177 -17.12 2.54 -11.68
C VAL A 177 -17.10 1.43 -12.72
N SER A 178 -15.98 1.16 -13.40
CA SER A 178 -15.97 0.14 -14.46
C SER A 178 -16.28 -1.27 -13.91
N GLU A 179 -17.15 -2.00 -14.56
CA GLU A 179 -17.51 -3.38 -14.19
C GLU A 179 -16.35 -4.37 -14.41
N ARG A 180 -15.48 -4.08 -15.38
CA ARG A 180 -14.39 -4.98 -15.76
C ARG A 180 -13.06 -4.56 -15.13
N VAL A 181 -12.45 -5.50 -14.42
CA VAL A 181 -11.17 -5.31 -13.72
C VAL A 181 -10.07 -4.83 -14.66
N VAL A 182 -9.99 -5.38 -15.87
CA VAL A 182 -8.99 -4.99 -16.87
C VAL A 182 -9.09 -3.50 -17.24
N VAL A 183 -10.33 -2.99 -17.41
CA VAL A 183 -10.55 -1.56 -17.70
C VAL A 183 -10.12 -0.70 -16.53
N ARG A 184 -10.43 -1.11 -15.27
CA ARG A 184 -9.98 -0.40 -14.05
C ARG A 184 -8.47 -0.31 -13.99
N HIS A 185 -7.77 -1.42 -14.23
CA HIS A 185 -6.30 -1.44 -14.21
C HIS A 185 -5.71 -0.59 -15.32
N THR A 186 -6.19 -0.72 -16.56
CA THR A 186 -5.70 0.10 -17.67
C THR A 186 -5.91 1.59 -17.40
N ALA A 187 -7.09 1.98 -16.88
CA ALA A 187 -7.39 3.37 -16.53
C ALA A 187 -6.53 3.87 -15.38
N GLY A 188 -6.29 3.04 -14.35
CA GLY A 188 -5.44 3.41 -13.22
C GLY A 188 -3.98 3.61 -13.62
N ASP A 189 -3.43 2.71 -14.44
CA ASP A 189 -2.07 2.84 -14.98
C ASP A 189 -1.93 4.09 -15.87
N ALA A 190 -2.94 4.38 -16.69
CA ALA A 190 -3.00 5.59 -17.51
C ALA A 190 -3.09 6.84 -16.63
N LEU A 191 -3.91 6.82 -15.57
CA LEU A 191 -4.04 7.92 -14.62
C LEU A 191 -2.70 8.27 -13.96
N VAL A 192 -2.01 7.29 -13.41
CA VAL A 192 -0.71 7.51 -12.73
C VAL A 192 0.32 8.14 -13.68
N ARG A 193 0.37 7.69 -14.92
CA ARG A 193 1.27 8.29 -15.95
C ARG A 193 0.88 9.73 -16.30
N THR A 194 -0.41 10.01 -16.41
CA THR A 194 -0.93 11.36 -16.74
C THR A 194 -0.62 12.37 -15.62
N LEU A 195 -0.55 11.94 -14.35
CA LEU A 195 -0.28 12.84 -13.22
C LEU A 195 1.04 13.62 -13.35
N SER A 196 2.06 13.05 -13.97
CA SER A 196 3.34 13.74 -14.18
C SER A 196 3.21 15.00 -15.07
N LEU A 197 2.19 15.05 -15.92
CA LEU A 197 1.94 16.11 -16.90
C LEU A 197 0.95 17.16 -16.38
N LEU A 198 0.22 16.87 -15.30
CA LEU A 198 -0.71 17.82 -14.66
C LEU A 198 0.01 18.90 -13.86
N ARG A 199 -0.60 20.07 -13.73
CA ARG A 199 -0.17 21.11 -12.79
C ARG A 199 -0.42 20.67 -11.35
N ARG A 200 0.21 21.37 -10.42
CA ARG A 200 0.13 21.07 -8.98
C ARG A 200 -1.33 21.02 -8.46
N ASP A 201 -2.10 22.07 -8.74
CA ASP A 201 -3.52 22.18 -8.37
C ASP A 201 -4.37 21.05 -8.94
N GLN A 202 -4.15 20.71 -10.20
CA GLN A 202 -4.85 19.63 -10.88
C GLN A 202 -4.51 18.24 -10.32
N ARG A 203 -3.24 18.00 -9.96
CA ARG A 203 -2.84 16.73 -9.31
C ARG A 203 -3.57 16.53 -7.99
N ASN A 204 -3.61 17.59 -7.17
CA ASN A 204 -4.30 17.54 -5.90
C ASN A 204 -5.80 17.28 -6.08
N GLU A 205 -6.45 17.96 -7.02
CA GLU A 205 -7.86 17.74 -7.35
C GLU A 205 -8.14 16.28 -7.72
N VAL A 206 -7.34 15.70 -8.61
CA VAL A 206 -7.48 14.30 -9.07
C VAL A 206 -7.28 13.32 -7.91
N VAL A 207 -6.28 13.52 -7.05
CA VAL A 207 -6.01 12.63 -5.91
C VAL A 207 -7.13 12.69 -4.89
N VAL A 208 -7.61 13.89 -4.55
CA VAL A 208 -8.76 14.07 -3.64
C VAL A 208 -10.01 13.41 -4.20
N GLU A 209 -10.31 13.60 -5.49
CA GLU A 209 -11.49 13.01 -6.12
C GLU A 209 -11.40 11.47 -6.18
N LEU A 210 -10.22 10.92 -6.43
CA LEU A 210 -10.01 9.47 -6.38
C LEU A 210 -10.21 8.93 -4.95
N GLY A 211 -9.73 9.66 -3.95
CA GLY A 211 -9.84 9.33 -2.54
C GLY A 211 -11.28 9.25 -2.02
N LYS A 212 -12.17 10.12 -2.52
CA LYS A 212 -13.61 10.07 -2.16
C LYS A 212 -14.26 8.71 -2.39
N GLY A 213 -13.74 7.93 -3.34
CA GLY A 213 -14.22 6.57 -3.57
C GLY A 213 -13.97 5.61 -2.39
N LEU A 214 -13.00 5.86 -1.51
CA LEU A 214 -12.81 5.08 -0.27
C LEU A 214 -13.88 5.41 0.77
N GLU A 215 -14.31 6.66 0.84
CA GLU A 215 -15.33 7.12 1.80
C GLU A 215 -16.72 6.52 1.51
N MET A 216 -17.00 6.16 0.26
CA MET A 216 -18.26 5.53 -0.13
C MET A 216 -18.48 4.17 0.54
N GLY A 217 -17.46 3.53 1.08
CA GLY A 217 -17.54 2.31 1.87
C GLY A 217 -18.05 1.06 1.13
N GLN A 218 -18.19 1.11 -0.19
CA GLN A 218 -18.62 0.00 -1.02
C GLN A 218 -17.40 -0.80 -1.49
N TYR A 219 -17.18 -1.97 -0.90
CA TYR A 219 -16.00 -2.81 -1.18
C TYR A 219 -15.76 -3.07 -2.67
N GLU A 220 -16.81 -3.37 -3.44
CA GLU A 220 -16.68 -3.67 -4.88
C GLU A 220 -16.18 -2.47 -5.70
N ILE A 221 -16.37 -1.26 -5.22
CA ILE A 221 -15.86 -0.03 -5.82
C ILE A 221 -14.48 0.28 -5.26
N SER A 222 -14.33 0.24 -3.95
CA SER A 222 -13.15 0.75 -3.25
C SER A 222 -11.92 -0.14 -3.35
N LYS A 223 -12.06 -1.47 -3.56
CA LYS A 223 -10.94 -2.43 -3.53
C LYS A 223 -9.82 -2.19 -4.55
N TYR A 224 -10.09 -1.47 -5.64
CA TYR A 224 -9.10 -1.16 -6.68
C TYR A 224 -8.46 0.21 -6.53
N ILE A 225 -9.08 1.10 -5.74
CA ILE A 225 -8.63 2.48 -5.55
C ILE A 225 -7.27 2.56 -4.82
N PRO A 226 -7.01 1.79 -3.77
CA PRO A 226 -5.80 1.93 -2.95
C PRO A 226 -4.50 1.87 -3.75
N GLN A 227 -4.42 0.97 -4.73
CA GLN A 227 -3.23 0.82 -5.57
C GLN A 227 -2.89 2.11 -6.32
N TYR A 228 -3.89 2.74 -6.92
CA TYR A 228 -3.70 3.94 -7.75
C TYR A 228 -3.65 5.21 -6.91
N LEU A 229 -4.41 5.26 -5.82
CA LEU A 229 -4.37 6.39 -4.88
C LEU A 229 -3.02 6.50 -4.18
N GLY A 230 -2.45 5.38 -3.72
CA GLY A 230 -1.12 5.37 -3.11
C GLY A 230 -0.02 5.81 -4.06
N GLN A 231 -0.07 5.37 -5.31
CA GLN A 231 0.88 5.79 -6.34
C GLN A 231 0.65 7.27 -6.76
N ALA A 232 -0.60 7.69 -6.88
CA ALA A 232 -0.97 9.05 -7.26
C ALA A 232 -0.54 10.08 -6.20
N ALA A 233 -0.68 9.75 -4.93
CA ALA A 233 -0.27 10.62 -3.82
C ALA A 233 1.23 10.97 -3.87
N LEU A 234 2.07 10.13 -4.48
CA LEU A 234 3.50 10.42 -4.68
C LEU A 234 3.79 11.52 -5.73
N TYR A 235 2.77 12.05 -6.40
CA TYR A 235 2.88 13.21 -7.30
C TYR A 235 2.45 14.52 -6.61
N LEU A 236 1.97 14.46 -5.37
CA LEU A 236 1.60 15.63 -4.57
C LEU A 236 2.85 16.34 -4.04
N HIS A 237 2.74 17.66 -3.89
CA HIS A 237 3.75 18.43 -3.16
C HIS A 237 3.81 17.98 -1.69
N PRO A 238 4.96 18.09 -0.99
CA PRO A 238 5.10 17.61 0.39
C PRO A 238 3.99 18.06 1.36
N SER A 239 3.55 19.32 1.30
CA SER A 239 2.45 19.83 2.14
C SER A 239 1.11 19.16 1.84
N GLU A 240 0.82 18.90 0.56
CA GLU A 240 -0.42 18.23 0.13
C GLU A 240 -0.38 16.74 0.46
N LEU A 241 0.81 16.13 0.38
CA LEU A 241 1.00 14.75 0.82
C LEU A 241 0.79 14.61 2.33
N ASP A 242 1.24 15.58 3.14
CA ASP A 242 1.00 15.59 4.58
C ASP A 242 -0.50 15.70 4.91
N GLU A 243 -1.25 16.53 4.17
CA GLU A 243 -2.71 16.61 4.26
C GLU A 243 -3.38 15.27 3.87
N GLN A 244 -2.89 14.62 2.81
CA GLN A 244 -3.39 13.32 2.39
C GLN A 244 -3.12 12.23 3.45
N VAL A 245 -1.94 12.23 4.08
CA VAL A 245 -1.61 11.31 5.19
C VAL A 245 -2.52 11.56 6.40
N LEU A 246 -2.80 12.82 6.72
CA LEU A 246 -3.72 13.18 7.80
C LEU A 246 -5.15 12.72 7.50
N TRP A 247 -5.62 12.86 6.27
CA TRP A 247 -6.93 12.36 5.84
C TRP A 247 -7.00 10.82 5.93
N LEU A 248 -5.97 10.09 5.45
CA LEU A 248 -5.89 8.63 5.60
C LEU A 248 -5.93 8.20 7.07
N ARG A 249 -5.24 8.93 7.96
CA ARG A 249 -5.32 8.72 9.42
C ARG A 249 -6.75 8.87 9.93
N GLY A 250 -7.48 9.87 9.44
CA GLY A 250 -8.90 10.05 9.77
C GLY A 250 -9.76 8.86 9.36
N LEU A 251 -9.52 8.27 8.18
CA LEU A 251 -10.23 7.09 7.70
C LEU A 251 -9.99 5.84 8.56
N LEU A 252 -8.84 5.70 9.22
CA LEU A 252 -8.57 4.58 10.14
C LEU A 252 -9.52 4.58 11.34
N ALA A 253 -10.15 5.70 11.67
CA ALA A 253 -11.18 5.81 12.71
C ALA A 253 -12.61 5.60 12.17
N SER A 254 -12.77 5.31 10.87
CA SER A 254 -14.10 5.12 10.25
C SER A 254 -14.83 3.90 10.82
N PRO A 255 -16.17 3.96 10.97
CA PRO A 255 -16.97 2.79 11.31
C PRO A 255 -17.04 1.74 10.18
N SER A 256 -16.70 2.10 8.94
CA SER A 256 -16.70 1.22 7.78
C SER A 256 -15.41 0.41 7.67
N ASP A 257 -15.51 -0.92 7.76
CA ASP A 257 -14.35 -1.82 7.57
C ASP A 257 -13.73 -1.66 6.18
N SER A 258 -14.55 -1.44 5.16
CA SER A 258 -14.09 -1.22 3.79
C SER A 258 -13.26 0.06 3.66
N ALA A 259 -13.68 1.15 4.30
CA ALA A 259 -12.94 2.40 4.30
C ALA A 259 -11.59 2.27 5.03
N VAL A 260 -11.60 1.60 6.19
CA VAL A 260 -10.37 1.34 6.97
C VAL A 260 -9.40 0.44 6.21
N SER A 261 -9.90 -0.66 5.63
CA SER A 261 -9.10 -1.56 4.77
C SER A 261 -8.52 -0.80 3.56
N GLY A 262 -9.34 0.02 2.89
CA GLY A 262 -8.91 0.87 1.80
C GLY A 262 -7.80 1.84 2.21
N ALA A 263 -7.91 2.48 3.37
CA ALA A 263 -6.89 3.36 3.91
C ALA A 263 -5.58 2.61 4.22
N LEU A 264 -5.64 1.45 4.88
CA LEU A 264 -4.46 0.62 5.17
C LEU A 264 -3.73 0.19 3.89
N ASN A 265 -4.47 -0.28 2.89
CA ASN A 265 -3.89 -0.67 1.60
C ASN A 265 -3.28 0.54 0.87
N THR A 266 -3.93 1.71 0.90
CA THR A 266 -3.38 2.94 0.32
C THR A 266 -2.06 3.35 0.99
N ILE A 267 -2.02 3.31 2.33
CA ILE A 267 -0.80 3.58 3.12
C ILE A 267 0.30 2.56 2.77
N GLY A 268 -0.05 1.29 2.63
CA GLY A 268 0.88 0.24 2.23
C GLY A 268 1.50 0.49 0.86
N VAL A 269 0.67 0.80 -0.15
CA VAL A 269 1.12 1.12 -1.52
C VAL A 269 1.96 2.41 -1.54
N LEU A 270 1.53 3.44 -0.80
CA LEU A 270 2.29 4.68 -0.66
C LEU A 270 3.68 4.40 -0.08
N LEU A 271 3.77 3.62 1.00
CA LEU A 271 5.03 3.28 1.65
C LEU A 271 5.92 2.38 0.79
N GLU A 272 5.34 1.43 0.05
CA GLU A 272 6.03 0.57 -0.91
C GLU A 272 6.76 1.38 -1.99
N ASN A 273 6.13 2.43 -2.51
CA ASN A 273 6.66 3.25 -3.59
C ASN A 273 7.34 4.54 -3.10
N TYR A 274 7.38 4.77 -1.77
CA TYR A 274 7.86 5.99 -1.16
C TYR A 274 9.33 6.33 -1.46
N PRO A 275 10.26 5.36 -1.64
CA PRO A 275 11.64 5.69 -2.00
C PRO A 275 11.77 6.57 -3.25
N ALA A 276 10.92 6.40 -4.27
CA ALA A 276 10.90 7.22 -5.48
C ALA A 276 10.44 8.66 -5.25
N TYR A 277 9.82 8.96 -4.11
CA TYR A 277 9.32 10.30 -3.80
C TYR A 277 10.45 11.33 -3.62
N LEU A 278 11.59 10.92 -3.03
CA LEU A 278 12.73 11.79 -2.80
C LEU A 278 13.38 12.29 -4.12
N GLU A 279 13.35 11.46 -5.15
CA GLU A 279 13.85 11.83 -6.48
C GLU A 279 12.95 12.89 -7.14
N ARG A 280 11.64 12.79 -6.89
CA ARG A 280 10.64 13.70 -7.47
C ARG A 280 10.53 15.01 -6.72
N PHE A 281 10.64 14.98 -5.40
CA PHE A 281 10.58 16.14 -4.51
C PHE A 281 11.79 16.13 -3.55
N PRO A 282 12.92 16.73 -3.96
CA PRO A 282 14.09 16.86 -3.08
C PRO A 282 13.73 17.60 -1.79
N GLN A 283 14.04 16.99 -0.65
CA GLN A 283 13.75 17.50 0.68
C GLN A 283 14.81 17.01 1.67
N PRO A 284 14.94 17.62 2.89
CA PRO A 284 15.82 17.09 3.91
C PRO A 284 15.49 15.63 4.24
N TYR A 285 16.53 14.79 4.35
CA TYR A 285 16.34 13.36 4.62
C TYR A 285 15.58 13.11 5.92
N SER A 286 15.74 13.99 6.92
CA SER A 286 14.98 13.91 8.18
C SER A 286 13.47 14.06 7.98
N ALA A 287 13.02 14.94 7.08
CA ALA A 287 11.60 15.10 6.79
C ALA A 287 11.04 13.89 6.02
N PHE A 288 11.83 13.37 5.06
CA PHE A 288 11.51 12.13 4.35
C PHE A 288 11.37 10.95 5.31
N GLU A 289 12.35 10.78 6.21
CA GLU A 289 12.36 9.69 7.20
C GLU A 289 11.21 9.82 8.21
N HIS A 290 10.91 11.04 8.65
CA HIS A 290 9.79 11.29 9.57
C HIS A 290 8.46 10.84 8.97
N ARG A 291 8.17 11.22 7.71
CA ARG A 291 6.94 10.79 7.01
C ARG A 291 6.91 9.28 6.79
N ARG A 292 8.06 8.66 6.48
CA ARG A 292 8.17 7.20 6.35
C ARG A 292 7.81 6.49 7.66
N GLN A 293 8.31 7.00 8.78
CA GLN A 293 7.97 6.50 10.12
C GLN A 293 6.49 6.71 10.44
N GLU A 294 5.94 7.86 10.11
CA GLU A 294 4.52 8.16 10.30
C GLU A 294 3.64 7.15 9.54
N LEU A 295 3.89 6.93 8.25
CA LEU A 295 3.16 5.96 7.44
C LEU A 295 3.25 4.53 8.00
N LEU A 296 4.45 4.09 8.39
CA LEU A 296 4.64 2.78 9.02
C LEU A 296 3.92 2.71 10.38
N GLY A 297 3.95 3.78 11.16
CA GLY A 297 3.22 3.90 12.42
C GLY A 297 1.72 3.75 12.26
N LEU A 298 1.13 4.30 11.19
CA LEU A 298 -0.30 4.12 10.88
C LEU A 298 -0.65 2.65 10.58
N LEU A 299 0.20 1.91 9.87
CA LEU A 299 0.01 0.47 9.65
C LEU A 299 0.10 -0.32 10.97
N LEU A 300 1.04 0.04 11.84
CA LEU A 300 1.17 -0.58 13.16
C LEU A 300 -0.04 -0.28 14.07
N GLN A 301 -0.65 0.91 13.99
CA GLN A 301 -1.92 1.21 14.65
C GLN A 301 -3.04 0.29 14.20
N GLY A 302 -3.08 -0.07 12.93
CA GLY A 302 -4.01 -1.07 12.40
C GLY A 302 -3.90 -2.43 13.09
N LEU A 303 -2.69 -2.85 13.54
CA LEU A 303 -2.48 -4.10 14.28
C LEU A 303 -3.06 -4.07 15.70
N ALA A 304 -3.21 -2.90 16.30
CA ALA A 304 -3.82 -2.73 17.63
C ALA A 304 -5.32 -2.43 17.56
N HIS A 305 -5.91 -2.38 16.37
CA HIS A 305 -7.31 -2.00 16.20
C HIS A 305 -8.24 -2.99 16.91
N TYR A 306 -9.36 -2.50 17.49
CA TYR A 306 -10.32 -3.33 18.22
C TYR A 306 -11.05 -4.34 17.33
N ARG A 307 -11.22 -4.04 16.02
CA ARG A 307 -11.83 -4.96 15.05
C ARG A 307 -10.80 -5.94 14.49
N GLU A 308 -11.11 -7.24 14.57
CA GLU A 308 -10.22 -8.31 14.10
C GLU A 308 -9.91 -8.21 12.60
N ALA A 309 -10.93 -7.93 11.76
CA ALA A 309 -10.75 -7.79 10.32
C ALA A 309 -9.70 -6.72 9.95
N VAL A 310 -9.69 -5.61 10.69
CA VAL A 310 -8.72 -4.53 10.51
C VAL A 310 -7.30 -4.96 10.89
N ARG A 311 -7.16 -5.70 12.01
CA ARG A 311 -5.85 -6.25 12.43
C ARG A 311 -5.28 -7.22 11.41
N GLN A 312 -6.13 -8.09 10.87
CA GLN A 312 -5.75 -9.05 9.83
C GLN A 312 -5.30 -8.34 8.56
N GLU A 313 -6.05 -7.34 8.11
CA GLU A 313 -5.70 -6.54 6.93
C GLU A 313 -4.39 -5.80 7.11
N ALA A 314 -4.19 -5.14 8.26
CA ALA A 314 -2.94 -4.44 8.56
C ALA A 314 -1.72 -5.37 8.52
N LEU A 315 -1.83 -6.57 9.09
CA LEU A 315 -0.76 -7.57 9.08
C LEU A 315 -0.48 -8.07 7.66
N LEU A 316 -1.53 -8.30 6.87
CA LEU A 316 -1.41 -8.73 5.47
C LEU A 316 -0.73 -7.65 4.62
N VAL A 317 -1.13 -6.39 4.79
CA VAL A 317 -0.52 -5.24 4.10
C VAL A 317 0.97 -5.14 4.43
N ILE A 318 1.34 -5.22 5.72
CA ILE A 318 2.75 -5.20 6.15
C ILE A 318 3.51 -6.37 5.52
N GLY A 319 3.00 -7.58 5.60
CA GLY A 319 3.67 -8.76 5.05
C GLY A 319 3.84 -8.69 3.54
N LYS A 320 2.75 -8.41 2.82
CA LYS A 320 2.70 -8.48 1.36
C LYS A 320 3.30 -7.24 0.69
N LEU A 321 2.87 -6.04 1.08
CA LEU A 321 3.28 -4.82 0.39
C LEU A 321 4.65 -4.30 0.85
N LEU A 322 5.11 -4.62 2.08
CA LEU A 322 6.42 -4.18 2.51
C LEU A 322 7.47 -5.28 2.35
N PHE A 323 7.27 -6.46 2.96
CA PHE A 323 8.33 -7.46 3.02
C PHE A 323 8.38 -8.40 1.79
N GLU A 324 7.26 -8.64 1.09
CA GLU A 324 7.26 -9.36 -0.19
C GLU A 324 7.28 -8.43 -1.42
N SER A 325 7.23 -7.12 -1.24
CA SER A 325 7.29 -6.14 -2.32
C SER A 325 8.39 -6.42 -3.32
N ARG A 326 8.13 -6.15 -4.60
CA ARG A 326 9.15 -6.16 -5.67
C ARG A 326 9.73 -4.77 -5.93
N GLU A 327 9.05 -3.73 -5.47
CA GLU A 327 9.43 -2.33 -5.64
C GLU A 327 10.47 -1.90 -4.59
N LEU A 328 10.36 -2.41 -3.35
CA LEU A 328 11.31 -2.13 -2.29
C LEU A 328 12.58 -2.98 -2.44
N SER A 329 13.73 -2.31 -2.44
CA SER A 329 15.03 -2.99 -2.36
C SER A 329 15.19 -3.75 -1.04
N LEU A 330 16.08 -4.75 -1.02
CA LEU A 330 16.38 -5.50 0.21
C LEU A 330 16.88 -4.58 1.33
N GLY A 331 17.66 -3.54 0.99
CA GLY A 331 18.12 -2.52 1.94
C GLY A 331 16.99 -1.71 2.55
N GLU A 332 16.00 -1.28 1.75
CA GLU A 332 14.82 -0.57 2.29
C GLU A 332 13.98 -1.45 3.20
N LYS A 333 13.72 -2.71 2.80
CA LYS A 333 13.04 -3.68 3.66
C LYS A 333 13.75 -3.88 4.99
N SER A 334 15.08 -3.98 4.95
CA SER A 334 15.91 -4.16 6.16
C SER A 334 15.81 -2.95 7.11
N ARG A 335 15.80 -1.73 6.56
CA ARG A 335 15.59 -0.51 7.36
C ARG A 335 14.20 -0.48 8.01
N LEU A 336 13.15 -0.79 7.25
CA LEU A 336 11.78 -0.87 7.77
C LEU A 336 11.67 -1.95 8.85
N PHE A 337 12.28 -3.12 8.64
CA PHE A 337 12.27 -4.21 9.60
C PHE A 337 13.02 -3.83 10.89
N ALA A 338 14.21 -3.26 10.78
CA ALA A 338 14.98 -2.79 11.94
C ALA A 338 14.20 -1.79 12.80
N LEU A 339 13.40 -0.93 12.15
CA LEU A 339 12.58 0.06 12.84
C LEU A 339 11.38 -0.57 13.56
N CYS A 340 10.71 -1.55 12.96
CA CYS A 340 9.42 -2.02 13.45
C CYS A 340 9.41 -3.42 14.10
N TYR A 341 10.46 -4.24 13.99
CA TYR A 341 10.40 -5.66 14.36
C TYR A 341 9.95 -5.92 15.79
N ARG A 342 10.46 -5.15 16.78
CA ARG A 342 10.05 -5.30 18.17
C ARG A 342 8.58 -4.94 18.35
N LYS A 343 8.19 -3.78 17.82
CA LYS A 343 6.80 -3.31 17.87
C LYS A 343 5.84 -4.29 17.23
N LEU A 344 6.22 -4.83 16.07
CA LEU A 344 5.45 -5.83 15.34
C LEU A 344 5.25 -7.09 16.18
N LEU A 345 6.32 -7.60 16.82
CA LEU A 345 6.24 -8.77 17.70
C LEU A 345 5.32 -8.53 18.90
N PHE A 346 5.45 -7.41 19.61
CA PHE A 346 4.59 -7.07 20.73
C PHE A 346 3.11 -6.97 20.32
N LEU A 347 2.82 -6.31 19.20
CA LEU A 347 1.44 -6.17 18.70
C LEU A 347 0.83 -7.51 18.25
N ILE A 348 1.63 -8.40 17.67
CA ILE A 348 1.17 -9.75 17.30
C ILE A 348 0.90 -10.59 18.55
N LEU A 349 1.77 -10.53 19.55
CA LEU A 349 1.60 -11.27 20.81
C LEU A 349 0.38 -10.78 21.58
N GLU A 350 0.19 -9.46 21.69
CA GLU A 350 -0.97 -8.87 22.38
C GLU A 350 -2.31 -9.31 21.78
N SER A 351 -2.34 -9.63 20.50
CA SER A 351 -3.55 -10.07 19.80
C SER A 351 -3.67 -11.59 19.69
N ALA A 352 -2.78 -12.39 20.32
CA ALA A 352 -2.65 -13.84 20.06
C ALA A 352 -3.81 -14.71 20.57
N ASP A 353 -4.66 -14.21 21.45
CA ASP A 353 -5.51 -15.05 22.29
C ASP A 353 -6.94 -15.31 21.77
N GLN A 354 -7.31 -14.93 20.53
CA GLN A 354 -8.73 -14.74 20.28
C GLN A 354 -9.44 -15.64 19.26
N SER A 355 -8.83 -16.36 18.34
CA SER A 355 -9.54 -17.41 17.58
C SER A 355 -8.65 -18.31 16.69
N ARG A 356 -9.13 -19.55 16.41
CA ARG A 356 -8.47 -20.50 15.49
C ARG A 356 -8.39 -19.98 14.04
N LEU A 357 -9.35 -19.17 13.60
CA LEU A 357 -9.36 -18.57 12.27
C LEU A 357 -8.25 -17.54 12.09
N THR A 358 -7.90 -16.82 13.14
CA THR A 358 -6.79 -15.84 13.16
C THR A 358 -5.46 -16.48 12.77
N PHE A 359 -5.25 -17.75 13.10
CA PHE A 359 -4.03 -18.49 12.75
C PHE A 359 -3.78 -18.54 11.23
N PHE A 360 -4.80 -18.80 10.43
CA PHE A 360 -4.63 -18.92 8.97
C PHE A 360 -4.21 -17.62 8.31
N TYR A 361 -4.80 -16.50 8.70
CA TYR A 361 -4.44 -15.18 8.16
C TYR A 361 -3.04 -14.73 8.60
N ARG A 362 -2.70 -14.98 9.87
CA ARG A 362 -1.36 -14.69 10.39
C ARG A 362 -0.30 -15.52 9.69
N ALA A 363 -0.56 -16.79 9.44
CA ALA A 363 0.38 -17.67 8.76
C ALA A 363 0.81 -17.14 7.39
N ALA A 364 -0.13 -16.63 6.58
CA ALA A 364 0.19 -16.04 5.28
C ALA A 364 1.10 -14.81 5.40
N ALA A 365 0.73 -13.85 6.23
CA ALA A 365 1.52 -12.63 6.43
C ALA A 365 2.89 -12.92 7.06
N LEU A 366 2.94 -13.80 8.05
CA LEU A 366 4.20 -14.22 8.68
C LEU A 366 5.10 -14.99 7.72
N ALA A 367 4.54 -15.75 6.76
CA ALA A 367 5.30 -16.42 5.72
C ALA A 367 6.04 -15.41 4.81
N HIS A 368 5.40 -14.27 4.46
CA HIS A 368 6.05 -13.20 3.70
C HIS A 368 7.22 -12.59 4.48
N ILE A 369 7.02 -12.29 5.76
CA ILE A 369 8.06 -11.74 6.64
C ILE A 369 9.21 -12.75 6.82
N ASN A 370 8.89 -14.02 7.06
CA ASN A 370 9.89 -15.07 7.20
C ASN A 370 10.73 -15.27 5.93
N ARG A 371 10.09 -15.22 4.75
CA ARG A 371 10.80 -15.28 3.46
C ARG A 371 11.78 -14.12 3.31
N PHE A 372 11.36 -12.90 3.66
CA PHE A 372 12.25 -11.74 3.68
C PHE A 372 13.45 -11.96 4.62
N ILE A 373 13.22 -12.43 5.86
CA ILE A 373 14.29 -12.71 6.83
C ILE A 373 15.27 -13.75 6.28
N ALA A 374 14.74 -14.81 5.64
CA ALA A 374 15.56 -15.85 5.04
C ALA A 374 16.44 -15.33 3.89
N LEU A 375 15.88 -14.51 2.99
CA LEU A 375 16.60 -13.87 1.90
C LEU A 375 17.69 -12.92 2.43
N HIS A 376 17.36 -12.08 3.41
CA HIS A 376 18.34 -11.20 4.03
C HIS A 376 19.49 -11.99 4.65
N ARG A 377 19.19 -13.10 5.33
CA ARG A 377 20.21 -13.96 5.95
C ARG A 377 21.17 -14.57 4.92
N LEU A 378 20.66 -14.94 3.74
CA LEU A 378 21.47 -15.48 2.66
C LEU A 378 22.42 -14.43 2.07
N ASP A 379 21.96 -13.21 1.89
CA ASP A 379 22.68 -12.15 1.20
C ASP A 379 23.60 -11.32 2.12
N HIS A 380 23.17 -11.10 3.39
CA HIS A 380 23.80 -10.16 4.33
C HIS A 380 24.13 -10.77 5.70
N GLY A 381 23.79 -12.05 5.92
CA GLY A 381 23.93 -12.69 7.22
C GLY A 381 22.76 -12.40 8.17
N PRO A 382 22.85 -12.84 9.44
CA PRO A 382 21.80 -12.65 10.42
C PRO A 382 21.61 -11.17 10.75
N PHE A 383 20.36 -10.78 11.07
CA PHE A 383 20.12 -9.46 11.62
C PHE A 383 20.83 -9.28 12.96
N SER A 384 21.45 -8.12 13.14
CA SER A 384 22.04 -7.70 14.40
C SER A 384 21.38 -6.38 14.82
N PHE A 385 20.63 -6.43 15.90
CA PHE A 385 19.97 -5.25 16.46
C PHE A 385 20.61 -4.94 17.82
N PRO A 386 21.27 -3.80 17.97
CA PRO A 386 21.81 -3.42 19.26
C PRO A 386 20.65 -3.28 20.26
N PRO A 387 20.78 -3.81 21.49
CA PRO A 387 19.80 -3.61 22.53
C PRO A 387 19.71 -2.12 22.88
N PRO A 388 18.55 -1.62 23.32
CA PRO A 388 18.42 -0.26 23.81
C PRO A 388 19.31 -0.08 25.02
N ARG A 389 19.95 1.09 25.14
CA ARG A 389 20.83 1.37 26.28
C ARG A 389 20.05 1.72 27.54
N LYS A 390 18.96 2.46 27.39
CA LYS A 390 18.15 2.97 28.48
C LYS A 390 16.71 2.48 28.37
N ILE A 391 16.21 1.92 29.45
CA ILE A 391 14.84 1.42 29.58
C ILE A 391 14.08 2.29 30.58
N ALA A 392 12.90 2.74 30.19
CA ALA A 392 11.96 3.42 31.07
C ALA A 392 10.76 2.51 31.32
N PHE A 393 10.63 2.00 32.53
CA PHE A 393 9.46 1.25 32.97
C PHE A 393 8.45 2.21 33.59
N PHE A 394 7.29 2.34 32.95
CA PHE A 394 6.25 3.28 33.34
C PHE A 394 4.98 2.55 33.80
N PRO A 395 4.86 2.23 35.11
CA PRO A 395 3.65 1.65 35.66
C PRO A 395 2.58 2.73 35.87
N GLY A 396 1.32 2.37 35.65
CA GLY A 396 0.21 3.28 35.90
C GLY A 396 -1.16 2.68 35.67
N THR A 397 -2.16 3.27 36.29
CA THR A 397 -3.57 2.84 36.14
C THR A 397 -4.09 3.13 34.74
N PHE A 398 -3.66 4.23 34.11
CA PHE A 398 -4.05 4.66 32.77
C PHE A 398 -5.57 4.57 32.49
N ASP A 399 -6.36 5.25 33.33
CA ASP A 399 -7.83 5.23 33.25
C ASP A 399 -8.43 6.64 33.04
N PRO A 400 -8.55 7.11 31.78
CA PRO A 400 -7.95 6.56 30.57
C PRO A 400 -6.49 7.00 30.35
N PHE A 401 -5.83 6.41 29.36
CA PHE A 401 -4.56 6.93 28.85
C PHE A 401 -4.81 8.25 28.10
N THR A 402 -4.31 9.36 28.66
CA THR A 402 -4.59 10.72 28.20
C THR A 402 -3.48 11.28 27.31
N LEU A 403 -3.74 12.42 26.66
CA LEU A 403 -2.73 13.17 25.92
C LEU A 403 -1.54 13.60 26.81
N SER A 404 -1.79 13.84 28.11
CA SER A 404 -0.72 14.13 29.08
C SER A 404 0.21 12.93 29.26
N HIS A 405 -0.35 11.71 29.39
CA HIS A 405 0.46 10.49 29.43
C HIS A 405 1.26 10.31 28.13
N LYS A 406 0.62 10.55 26.98
CA LYS A 406 1.29 10.47 25.68
C LYS A 406 2.43 11.49 25.57
N GLY A 407 2.24 12.71 26.05
CA GLY A 407 3.28 13.74 26.10
C GLY A 407 4.48 13.36 26.98
N ILE A 408 4.23 12.72 28.14
CA ILE A 408 5.29 12.20 29.01
C ILE A 408 6.08 11.10 28.29
N VAL A 409 5.38 10.12 27.70
CA VAL A 409 6.01 9.03 26.94
C VAL A 409 6.88 9.58 25.81
N GLN A 410 6.36 10.57 25.08
CA GLN A 410 7.09 11.24 24.01
C GLN A 410 8.38 11.91 24.52
N ALA A 411 8.28 12.68 25.59
CA ALA A 411 9.44 13.36 26.18
C ALA A 411 10.51 12.38 26.66
N ILE A 412 10.10 11.24 27.26
CA ILE A 412 11.03 10.19 27.70
C ILE A 412 11.71 9.53 26.50
N ARG A 413 10.95 9.22 25.45
CA ARG A 413 11.48 8.66 24.21
C ARG A 413 12.50 9.61 23.57
N ASP A 414 12.22 10.91 23.54
CA ASP A 414 13.11 11.91 22.95
C ASP A 414 14.44 12.06 23.72
N LEU A 415 14.49 11.58 24.98
CA LEU A 415 15.72 11.42 25.76
C LEU A 415 16.48 10.11 25.43
N GLY A 416 16.03 9.35 24.44
CA GLY A 416 16.68 8.12 23.98
C GLY A 416 16.33 6.86 24.75
N PHE A 417 15.21 6.86 25.47
CA PHE A 417 14.72 5.67 26.17
C PHE A 417 13.83 4.80 25.28
N GLU A 418 13.89 3.50 25.50
CA GLU A 418 12.82 2.58 25.13
C GLU A 418 11.84 2.48 26.30
N VAL A 419 10.55 2.74 26.04
CA VAL A 419 9.53 2.89 27.08
C VAL A 419 8.64 1.66 27.14
N TYR A 420 8.48 1.08 28.32
CA TYR A 420 7.57 -0.02 28.60
C TYR A 420 6.46 0.47 29.54
N LEU A 421 5.22 0.46 29.02
CA LEU A 421 4.01 0.84 29.77
C LEU A 421 3.43 -0.37 30.45
N ALA A 422 3.40 -0.38 31.77
CA ALA A 422 2.75 -1.44 32.56
C ALA A 422 1.41 -0.93 33.09
N VAL A 423 0.32 -1.58 32.69
CA VAL A 423 -1.04 -1.23 33.15
C VAL A 423 -1.27 -1.94 34.48
N ASP A 424 -1.47 -1.19 35.56
CA ASP A 424 -1.72 -1.77 36.88
C ASP A 424 -3.04 -2.54 36.91
N GLU A 425 -3.02 -3.76 37.43
CA GLU A 425 -4.21 -4.61 37.53
C GLU A 425 -5.26 -3.96 38.44
N PHE A 426 -4.85 -3.43 39.57
CA PHE A 426 -5.73 -2.81 40.55
C PHE A 426 -5.36 -1.36 40.83
N SER A 427 -6.38 -0.50 40.84
CA SER A 427 -6.24 0.85 41.38
C SER A 427 -6.71 0.87 42.83
N TRP A 428 -5.79 1.12 43.76
CA TRP A 428 -6.09 1.16 45.19
C TRP A 428 -6.95 2.37 45.62
N SER A 429 -7.05 3.39 44.79
CA SER A 429 -7.67 4.66 45.16
C SER A 429 -8.85 5.10 44.30
N LYS A 430 -9.14 4.39 43.20
CA LYS A 430 -10.17 4.80 42.22
C LYS A 430 -10.95 3.60 41.71
N LYS A 431 -12.25 3.80 41.42
CA LYS A 431 -13.00 2.87 40.57
C LYS A 431 -12.46 3.02 39.14
N ALA A 432 -11.60 2.11 38.71
CA ALA A 432 -11.06 2.08 37.37
C ALA A 432 -11.88 1.18 36.46
N GLN A 433 -11.84 1.45 35.15
CA GLN A 433 -12.36 0.54 34.12
C GLN A 433 -11.66 -0.81 34.18
N PRO A 434 -12.27 -1.89 33.69
CA PRO A 434 -11.62 -3.21 33.65
C PRO A 434 -10.22 -3.14 33.01
N HIS A 435 -9.29 -3.90 33.57
CA HIS A 435 -7.88 -3.91 33.15
C HIS A 435 -7.74 -4.12 31.64
N LEU A 436 -8.45 -5.10 31.06
CA LEU A 436 -8.41 -5.40 29.63
C LEU A 436 -8.78 -4.19 28.76
N ILE A 437 -9.81 -3.42 29.15
CA ILE A 437 -10.23 -2.22 28.41
C ILE A 437 -9.13 -1.15 28.46
N ARG A 438 -8.58 -0.90 29.64
CA ARG A 438 -7.50 0.08 29.82
C ARG A 438 -6.26 -0.31 29.01
N ARG A 439 -5.90 -1.58 29.03
CA ARG A 439 -4.80 -2.13 28.25
C ARG A 439 -5.01 -1.97 26.75
N GLN A 440 -6.21 -2.25 26.24
CA GLN A 440 -6.55 -2.04 24.83
C GLN A 440 -6.45 -0.56 24.42
N ILE A 441 -6.92 0.36 25.27
CA ILE A 441 -6.82 1.80 25.03
C ILE A 441 -5.34 2.25 24.96
N VAL A 442 -4.52 1.79 25.91
CA VAL A 442 -3.08 2.10 25.89
C VAL A 442 -2.43 1.54 24.64
N ASN A 443 -2.70 0.27 24.31
CA ASN A 443 -2.15 -0.38 23.13
C ASN A 443 -2.46 0.40 21.85
N LEU A 444 -3.72 0.73 21.61
CA LEU A 444 -4.14 1.51 20.44
C LEU A 444 -3.49 2.90 20.42
N SER A 445 -3.37 3.54 21.59
CA SER A 445 -2.83 4.91 21.70
C SER A 445 -1.34 5.01 21.34
N VAL A 446 -0.56 3.95 21.58
CA VAL A 446 0.89 3.93 21.36
C VAL A 446 1.36 2.95 20.29
N ALA A 447 0.44 2.25 19.63
CA ALA A 447 0.78 1.24 18.63
C ALA A 447 1.64 1.78 17.48
N GLY A 448 1.42 3.03 17.07
CA GLY A 448 2.21 3.69 16.04
C GLY A 448 3.49 4.38 16.55
N ASP A 449 3.73 4.38 17.85
CA ASP A 449 4.88 5.06 18.44
C ASP A 449 6.07 4.09 18.57
N PHE A 450 7.13 4.30 17.81
CA PHE A 450 8.35 3.47 17.89
C PHE A 450 9.03 3.66 19.25
N HIS A 451 9.70 2.60 19.72
CA HIS A 451 10.37 2.54 21.01
C HIS A 451 9.43 2.70 22.23
N VAL A 452 8.13 2.46 22.03
CA VAL A 452 7.12 2.43 23.11
C VAL A 452 6.37 1.12 23.03
N HIS A 453 6.35 0.34 24.09
CA HIS A 453 5.75 -0.99 24.16
C HIS A 453 4.84 -1.14 25.38
N LEU A 454 3.83 -2.01 25.30
CA LEU A 454 3.16 -2.50 26.47
C LEU A 454 4.04 -3.56 27.15
N PHE A 455 4.16 -3.47 28.45
CA PHE A 455 4.82 -4.52 29.22
C PHE A 455 3.92 -5.78 29.27
N PRO A 456 4.49 -6.99 29.18
CA PRO A 456 3.69 -8.23 29.18
C PRO A 456 2.88 -8.39 30.46
N ASP A 457 1.60 -8.80 30.33
CA ASP A 457 0.69 -8.99 31.46
C ASP A 457 1.01 -10.24 32.31
N ASP A 458 1.59 -11.24 31.70
CA ASP A 458 2.04 -12.48 32.34
C ASP A 458 3.26 -12.31 33.26
N ILE A 459 3.85 -11.11 33.24
CA ILE A 459 4.96 -10.72 34.13
C ILE A 459 4.51 -9.57 35.02
N PRO A 460 3.72 -9.82 36.07
CA PRO A 460 3.26 -8.75 36.93
C PRO A 460 4.43 -8.13 37.72
N VAL A 461 4.47 -6.79 37.76
CA VAL A 461 5.49 -6.02 38.47
C VAL A 461 4.82 -5.00 39.38
N ASN A 462 4.95 -5.20 40.68
CA ASN A 462 4.58 -4.21 41.68
C ASN A 462 5.83 -3.47 42.16
N ILE A 463 5.95 -2.17 41.87
CA ILE A 463 7.11 -1.34 42.26
C ILE A 463 7.29 -1.22 43.79
N ALA A 464 6.30 -1.58 44.59
CA ALA A 464 6.41 -1.65 46.05
C ALA A 464 7.05 -2.97 46.54
N ASN A 465 7.17 -3.97 45.67
CA ASN A 465 7.74 -5.27 46.02
C ASN A 465 9.19 -5.38 45.52
N PRO A 466 10.19 -5.51 46.44
CA PRO A 466 11.60 -5.66 46.05
C PRO A 466 11.89 -6.87 45.14
N ASP A 467 11.19 -7.99 45.33
CA ASP A 467 11.40 -9.19 44.52
C ASP A 467 10.95 -8.97 43.06
N ASP A 468 9.87 -8.20 42.85
CA ASP A 468 9.42 -7.86 41.50
C ASP A 468 10.39 -6.90 40.81
N LEU A 469 10.94 -5.92 41.55
CA LEU A 469 11.95 -5.02 41.02
C LEU A 469 13.27 -5.75 40.72
N HIS A 470 13.65 -6.73 41.56
CA HIS A 470 14.79 -7.58 41.25
C HIS A 470 14.57 -8.39 39.99
N ARG A 471 13.39 -9.02 39.83
CA ARG A 471 13.01 -9.75 38.62
C ARG A 471 12.99 -8.83 37.38
N LEU A 472 12.42 -7.63 37.51
CA LEU A 472 12.41 -6.64 36.43
C LEU A 472 13.84 -6.28 35.99
N SER A 473 14.77 -6.10 36.92
CA SER A 473 16.17 -5.80 36.59
C SER A 473 16.86 -6.97 35.86
N GLN A 474 16.47 -8.21 36.14
CA GLN A 474 16.99 -9.40 35.45
C GLN A 474 16.50 -9.52 34.01
N LEU A 475 15.36 -8.92 33.65
CA LEU A 475 14.88 -8.84 32.27
C LEU A 475 15.71 -7.90 31.39
N PHE A 476 16.44 -6.97 32.02
CA PHE A 476 17.25 -5.95 31.35
C PHE A 476 18.68 -5.91 31.93
N PRO A 477 19.45 -7.02 31.83
CA PRO A 477 20.72 -7.18 32.58
C PRO A 477 21.83 -6.20 32.15
N ASP A 478 21.82 -5.79 30.89
CA ASP A 478 22.88 -4.94 30.30
C ASP A 478 22.39 -3.50 30.02
N GLN A 479 21.20 -3.13 30.49
CA GLN A 479 20.56 -1.85 30.25
C GLN A 479 20.44 -1.02 31.52
N GLU A 480 20.45 0.28 31.36
CA GLU A 480 20.12 1.23 32.42
C GLU A 480 18.60 1.27 32.60
N LEU A 481 18.09 0.65 33.67
CA LEU A 481 16.66 0.62 33.98
C LEU A 481 16.24 1.78 34.86
N TYR A 482 15.20 2.49 34.44
CA TYR A 482 14.61 3.64 35.14
C TYR A 482 13.13 3.38 35.42
N ILE A 483 12.67 3.74 36.61
CA ILE A 483 11.25 3.75 36.96
C ILE A 483 10.69 5.14 36.66
N VAL A 484 9.60 5.19 35.91
CA VAL A 484 8.91 6.45 35.62
C VAL A 484 7.81 6.68 36.64
N ALA A 485 7.86 7.82 37.35
CA ALA A 485 6.88 8.14 38.40
C ALA A 485 6.51 9.62 38.38
N GLY A 486 5.28 9.93 38.76
CA GLY A 486 4.86 11.30 39.06
C GLY A 486 5.44 11.78 40.38
N SER A 487 5.70 13.09 40.49
CA SER A 487 6.15 13.71 41.74
C SER A 487 5.19 13.45 42.91
N ASP A 488 3.90 13.37 42.64
CA ASP A 488 2.85 13.03 43.61
C ASP A 488 2.97 11.60 44.13
N VAL A 489 3.33 10.65 43.27
CA VAL A 489 3.58 9.24 43.63
C VAL A 489 4.80 9.14 44.54
N VAL A 490 5.91 9.78 44.16
CA VAL A 490 7.15 9.79 44.97
C VAL A 490 6.93 10.41 46.35
N ALA A 491 6.12 11.47 46.44
CA ALA A 491 5.83 12.15 47.70
C ALA A 491 4.85 11.37 48.60
N ASN A 492 3.93 10.59 48.04
CA ASN A 492 2.78 10.07 48.82
C ASN A 492 2.73 8.55 48.91
N ALA A 493 3.29 7.79 47.98
CA ALA A 493 3.18 6.34 47.99
C ALA A 493 4.00 5.71 49.16
N SER A 494 3.43 4.67 49.75
CA SER A 494 4.00 3.99 50.93
C SER A 494 5.36 3.36 50.63
N CYS A 495 5.62 2.90 49.44
CA CYS A 495 6.89 2.29 49.07
C CYS A 495 8.06 3.29 49.13
N TYR A 496 7.85 4.57 48.85
CA TYR A 496 8.87 5.63 48.99
C TYR A 496 9.05 6.10 50.43
N LYS A 497 8.08 5.84 51.32
CA LYS A 497 8.15 6.16 52.73
C LYS A 497 8.73 5.02 53.59
N ALA A 498 8.76 3.83 53.03
CA ALA A 498 9.33 2.67 53.71
C ALA A 498 10.86 2.78 53.79
N PRO A 499 11.51 2.18 54.79
CA PRO A 499 12.96 2.19 54.89
C PRO A 499 13.61 1.47 53.70
N PRO A 500 14.75 1.98 53.19
CA PRO A 500 15.47 1.34 52.09
C PRO A 500 15.85 -0.13 52.42
N ARG A 501 15.66 -1.01 51.41
CA ARG A 501 16.05 -2.42 51.46
C ARG A 501 16.76 -2.80 50.16
N PRO A 502 17.53 -3.89 50.12
CA PRO A 502 18.03 -4.41 48.85
C PRO A 502 16.90 -4.59 47.85
N TRP A 503 17.16 -4.12 46.62
CA TRP A 503 16.20 -4.11 45.51
C TRP A 503 14.90 -3.31 45.76
N SER A 504 14.81 -2.50 46.81
CA SER A 504 13.66 -1.62 46.97
C SER A 504 13.70 -0.48 45.94
N ILE A 505 12.57 0.22 45.82
CA ILE A 505 12.39 1.34 44.88
C ILE A 505 13.46 2.44 45.09
N HIS A 506 14.02 2.57 46.27
CA HIS A 506 15.06 3.56 46.60
C HIS A 506 16.40 3.34 45.88
N GLY A 507 16.70 2.09 45.49
CA GLY A 507 17.92 1.73 44.76
C GLY A 507 17.76 1.77 43.23
N MET A 508 16.58 2.12 42.73
CA MET A 508 16.31 2.21 41.29
C MET A 508 16.58 3.62 40.78
N ASN A 509 17.00 3.71 39.50
CA ASN A 509 17.05 5.01 38.81
C ASN A 509 15.63 5.50 38.51
N HIS A 510 15.41 6.81 38.45
CA HIS A 510 14.09 7.38 38.25
C HIS A 510 14.05 8.41 37.12
N VAL A 511 12.93 8.45 36.42
CA VAL A 511 12.49 9.59 35.62
C VAL A 511 11.24 10.15 36.29
N ILE A 512 11.36 11.35 36.89
CA ILE A 512 10.25 11.94 37.63
C ILE A 512 9.66 13.09 36.83
N PHE A 513 8.37 13.02 36.55
CA PHE A 513 7.63 14.10 35.92
C PHE A 513 6.79 14.88 36.97
N ARG A 514 6.62 16.17 36.75
CA ARG A 514 5.81 17.05 37.60
C ARG A 514 4.58 17.53 36.85
N ARG A 515 3.46 17.62 37.54
CA ARG A 515 2.28 18.30 37.02
C ARG A 515 2.42 19.81 37.15
N ALA A 516 1.86 20.57 36.23
CA ALA A 516 1.82 22.02 36.30
C ALA A 516 1.13 22.47 37.62
N GLY A 517 1.76 23.35 38.37
CA GLY A 517 1.25 23.87 39.65
C GLY A 517 1.66 23.11 40.92
N GLU A 518 2.40 22.00 40.81
CA GLU A 518 2.92 21.28 41.97
C GLU A 518 4.14 21.99 42.60
N LYS A 519 4.27 21.89 43.95
CA LYS A 519 5.42 22.38 44.67
C LYS A 519 6.72 21.71 44.23
N PRO A 520 7.87 22.42 44.28
CA PRO A 520 9.16 21.80 43.98
C PRO A 520 9.40 20.53 44.83
N LEU A 521 9.97 19.49 44.21
CA LEU A 521 10.42 18.33 44.97
C LEU A 521 11.42 18.71 46.04
N PRO A 522 11.45 18.07 47.22
CA PRO A 522 12.45 18.31 48.24
C PRO A 522 13.86 18.09 47.65
N LYS A 523 14.83 18.89 48.08
CA LYS A 523 16.23 18.85 47.58
C LYS A 523 16.94 17.51 47.81
N LYS A 524 16.44 16.70 48.77
CA LYS A 524 16.89 15.33 49.02
C LYS A 524 15.71 14.41 48.80
N LEU A 525 15.66 13.75 47.64
CA LEU A 525 14.79 12.62 47.42
C LEU A 525 15.47 11.38 48.02
N PRO A 526 14.69 10.44 48.62
CA PRO A 526 15.23 9.18 49.12
C PRO A 526 15.52 8.16 48.00
N ILE A 527 15.93 8.63 46.84
CA ILE A 527 16.18 7.88 45.63
C ILE A 527 17.51 8.32 45.01
N THR A 528 18.22 7.37 44.43
CA THR A 528 19.49 7.60 43.72
C THR A 528 19.25 8.09 42.30
#